data_a3a20c0abc0f4c178ed3183c2a3d58b4
#
_entry.id   a3a20c0abc0f4c178ed3183c2a3d58b4
#
_cell.length_a   1.000
_cell.length_b   1.000
_cell.length_c   1.000
_cell.angle_alpha   90.00
_cell.angle_beta   90.00
_cell.angle_gamma   90.00
#
_symmetry.space_group_name_H-M   'P 1'
#
loop_
_entity.id
_entity.type
_entity.pdbx_description
1 polymer ?
#
loop_
_entity_poly.entity_id
_entity_poly.type
_entity_poly.pdbx_seq_one_letter_code
_entity_poly.pdbx_strand_id
1 'polypeptide(L)'
;MLKIGAGGKMLFARFFGFLGRVEEITIMKIIMLGAPGAGKGTQAQRIAEKYGIPHISTGDIFRANIKNGTELGKKAKAFMDQGLLVPDELTVDLVMDRISQPDCEKGYILDGFPRTIPQAEALTEALAKKGEAIDFAIDVDVPDEKIVTRMAGRRACVKCGMTYAAPKKEGICDKCGAELILRDDDKPETVTKRLSVYHEQTRPLISFYADKHVLYTVDGTQNMEQVFEAITKILGA
;
A
#
# COMPACT_ATOMS: atom_id res chain seq x y z
N MET A 1 25.30 -28.91 11.73
CA MET A 1 26.05 -27.98 10.85
C MET A 1 25.04 -27.34 9.91
N LEU A 2 24.48 -26.18 10.27
CA LEU A 2 23.44 -25.50 9.50
C LEU A 2 24.09 -24.60 8.46
N LYS A 3 23.77 -24.80 7.17
CA LYS A 3 24.13 -23.87 6.10
C LYS A 3 23.11 -22.72 6.08
N ILE A 4 23.58 -21.51 6.34
CA ILE A 4 22.82 -20.27 6.16
C ILE A 4 22.87 -19.94 4.67
N GLY A 5 21.73 -20.08 3.98
CA GLY A 5 21.55 -19.58 2.61
C GLY A 5 21.17 -18.10 2.66
N ALA A 6 21.76 -17.29 1.78
CA ALA A 6 21.45 -15.86 1.62
C ALA A 6 20.00 -15.70 1.13
N GLY A 7 19.18 -15.04 1.94
CA GLY A 7 17.75 -14.77 1.72
C GLY A 7 16.99 -15.21 2.97
N GLY A 8 16.68 -14.23 3.86
CA GLY A 8 16.14 -14.52 5.18
C GLY A 8 14.74 -15.15 5.19
N LYS A 9 14.66 -16.44 4.93
CA LYS A 9 13.46 -17.25 5.21
C LYS A 9 13.67 -17.94 6.54
N MET A 10 13.02 -17.45 7.59
CA MET A 10 12.98 -18.13 8.88
C MET A 10 12.00 -19.30 8.80
N LEU A 11 12.52 -20.51 8.63
CA LEU A 11 11.76 -21.76 8.62
C LEU A 11 11.46 -22.14 10.07
N PHE A 12 10.24 -21.99 10.55
CA PHE A 12 9.77 -22.67 11.76
C PHE A 12 9.19 -24.04 11.39
N ALA A 13 10.03 -25.07 11.41
CA ALA A 13 9.57 -26.46 11.34
C ALA A 13 8.99 -26.88 12.69
N ARG A 14 7.67 -26.94 12.85
CA ARG A 14 7.01 -27.70 13.93
C ARG A 14 6.89 -29.14 13.50
N PHE A 15 7.68 -29.99 14.15
CA PHE A 15 7.60 -31.45 14.02
C PHE A 15 6.33 -31.97 14.74
N PHE A 16 5.30 -32.33 13.98
CA PHE A 16 4.27 -33.25 14.41
C PHE A 16 3.82 -34.07 13.20
N GLY A 17 4.10 -35.37 13.26
CA GLY A 17 3.74 -36.30 12.20
C GLY A 17 2.23 -36.52 12.15
N PHE A 18 1.64 -36.19 11.03
CA PHE A 18 0.50 -36.86 10.39
C PHE A 18 0.42 -36.33 8.95
N LEU A 19 0.16 -37.19 7.98
CA LEU A 19 0.10 -36.88 6.55
C LEU A 19 -0.87 -35.73 6.27
N GLY A 20 -0.35 -34.51 6.19
CA GLY A 20 -1.03 -33.31 5.75
C GLY A 20 0.02 -32.39 5.09
N ARG A 21 -0.27 -31.86 3.89
CA ARG A 21 0.53 -30.83 3.26
C ARG A 21 0.85 -29.77 4.30
N VAL A 22 2.11 -29.59 4.63
CA VAL A 22 2.58 -28.43 5.39
C VAL A 22 2.45 -27.26 4.42
N GLU A 23 1.40 -26.49 4.56
CA GLU A 23 1.33 -25.17 3.90
C GLU A 23 2.44 -24.34 4.55
N GLU A 24 3.49 -24.05 3.79
CA GLU A 24 4.50 -23.07 4.20
C GLU A 24 3.80 -21.74 4.38
N ILE A 25 3.61 -21.32 5.62
CA ILE A 25 3.10 -19.99 5.93
C ILE A 25 4.23 -19.02 5.57
N THR A 26 4.18 -18.48 4.38
CA THR A 26 5.11 -17.44 3.96
C THR A 26 4.66 -16.13 4.61
N ILE A 27 5.38 -15.69 5.64
CA ILE A 27 5.18 -14.35 6.21
C ILE A 27 5.69 -13.34 5.19
N MET A 28 4.84 -12.39 4.79
CA MET A 28 5.22 -11.36 3.82
C MET A 28 4.83 -9.96 4.29
N LYS A 29 5.81 -9.09 4.43
CA LYS A 29 5.64 -7.67 4.73
C LYS A 29 5.96 -6.87 3.47
N ILE A 30 4.92 -6.35 2.83
CA ILE A 30 5.01 -5.73 1.51
C ILE A 30 4.72 -4.23 1.64
N ILE A 31 5.53 -3.41 0.95
CA ILE A 31 5.28 -1.98 0.75
C ILE A 31 4.94 -1.75 -0.71
N MET A 32 3.88 -0.97 -0.96
CA MET A 32 3.50 -0.51 -2.29
C MET A 32 3.99 0.92 -2.51
N LEU A 33 4.94 1.12 -3.42
CA LEU A 33 5.47 2.41 -3.86
C LEU A 33 4.89 2.82 -5.21
N GLY A 34 5.05 4.08 -5.56
CA GLY A 34 4.59 4.66 -6.84
C GLY A 34 3.72 5.89 -6.65
N ALA A 35 3.53 6.66 -7.72
CA ALA A 35 2.81 7.93 -7.73
C ALA A 35 1.32 7.79 -7.29
N PRO A 36 0.68 8.87 -6.79
CA PRO A 36 -0.77 8.85 -6.57
C PRO A 36 -1.49 8.51 -7.88
N GLY A 37 -2.44 7.57 -7.86
CA GLY A 37 -3.14 7.13 -9.09
C GLY A 37 -2.43 6.03 -9.90
N ALA A 38 -1.25 5.56 -9.51
CA ALA A 38 -0.52 4.48 -10.21
C ALA A 38 -1.23 3.11 -10.17
N GLY A 39 -2.21 2.91 -9.28
CA GLY A 39 -2.96 1.65 -9.16
C GLY A 39 -2.55 0.79 -7.96
N LYS A 40 -1.69 1.30 -7.07
CA LYS A 40 -1.20 0.60 -5.87
C LYS A 40 -2.31 -0.07 -5.06
N GLY A 41 -3.34 0.69 -4.67
CA GLY A 41 -4.43 0.17 -3.83
C GLY A 41 -5.22 -0.96 -4.49
N THR A 42 -5.40 -0.90 -5.81
CA THR A 42 -6.06 -1.97 -6.57
C THR A 42 -5.23 -3.26 -6.55
N GLN A 43 -3.92 -3.14 -6.75
CA GLN A 43 -3.01 -4.28 -6.69
C GLN A 43 -2.87 -4.81 -5.26
N ALA A 44 -2.71 -3.93 -4.28
CA ALA A 44 -2.62 -4.28 -2.87
C ALA A 44 -3.84 -5.08 -2.39
N GLN A 45 -5.05 -4.67 -2.78
CA GLN A 45 -6.27 -5.43 -2.45
C GLN A 45 -6.26 -6.83 -3.05
N ARG A 46 -5.88 -6.98 -4.32
CA ARG A 46 -5.80 -8.29 -5.00
C ARG A 46 -4.74 -9.20 -4.38
N ILE A 47 -3.58 -8.62 -4.01
CA ILE A 47 -2.52 -9.35 -3.32
C ILE A 47 -3.00 -9.81 -1.94
N ALA A 48 -3.65 -8.91 -1.19
CA ALA A 48 -4.23 -9.22 0.11
C ALA A 48 -5.21 -10.40 0.04
N GLU A 49 -6.10 -10.39 -0.95
CA GLU A 49 -7.07 -11.48 -1.19
C GLU A 49 -6.36 -12.81 -1.57
N LYS A 50 -5.32 -12.75 -2.42
CA LYS A 50 -4.60 -13.95 -2.86
C LYS A 50 -3.78 -14.61 -1.74
N TYR A 51 -3.10 -13.81 -0.92
CA TYR A 51 -2.18 -14.32 0.10
C TYR A 51 -2.77 -14.35 1.51
N GLY A 52 -4.01 -13.88 1.70
CA GLY A 52 -4.69 -13.89 3.00
C GLY A 52 -4.05 -12.99 4.05
N ILE A 53 -3.45 -11.86 3.63
CA ILE A 53 -2.81 -10.88 4.50
C ILE A 53 -3.54 -9.53 4.45
N PRO A 54 -3.57 -8.73 5.53
CA PRO A 54 -4.32 -7.48 5.54
C PRO A 54 -3.68 -6.41 4.63
N HIS A 55 -4.54 -5.69 3.89
CA HIS A 55 -4.19 -4.47 3.18
C HIS A 55 -4.39 -3.26 4.10
N ILE A 56 -3.32 -2.54 4.40
CA ILE A 56 -3.30 -1.37 5.27
C ILE A 56 -3.06 -0.13 4.41
N SER A 57 -4.14 0.59 4.11
CA SER A 57 -4.09 1.85 3.37
C SER A 57 -4.21 3.04 4.32
N THR A 58 -3.12 3.78 4.52
CA THR A 58 -3.12 4.99 5.36
C THR A 58 -4.10 6.03 4.85
N GLY A 59 -4.21 6.16 3.52
CA GLY A 59 -5.19 7.05 2.91
C GLY A 59 -6.63 6.69 3.26
N ASP A 60 -6.98 5.40 3.29
CA ASP A 60 -8.33 4.96 3.63
C ASP A 60 -8.60 5.10 5.13
N ILE A 61 -7.61 4.85 5.97
CA ILE A 61 -7.72 5.07 7.43
C ILE A 61 -7.99 6.55 7.71
N PHE A 62 -7.23 7.47 7.10
CA PHE A 62 -7.47 8.90 7.28
C PHE A 62 -8.84 9.33 6.74
N ARG A 63 -9.25 8.86 5.57
CA ARG A 63 -10.60 9.15 5.03
C ARG A 63 -11.72 8.64 5.92
N ALA A 64 -11.58 7.46 6.51
CA ALA A 64 -12.54 6.94 7.48
C ALA A 64 -12.61 7.84 8.73
N ASN A 65 -11.48 8.29 9.25
CA ASN A 65 -11.41 9.22 10.37
C ASN A 65 -12.04 10.59 10.05
N ILE A 66 -11.80 11.12 8.85
CA ILE A 66 -12.43 12.35 8.36
C ILE A 66 -13.96 12.19 8.32
N LYS A 67 -14.44 11.09 7.74
CA LYS A 67 -15.88 10.80 7.64
C LYS A 67 -16.54 10.67 9.01
N ASN A 68 -15.84 10.10 9.98
CA ASN A 68 -16.32 9.91 11.34
C ASN A 68 -16.11 11.14 12.24
N GLY A 69 -15.50 12.22 11.72
CA GLY A 69 -15.29 13.47 12.44
C GLY A 69 -14.36 13.39 13.66
N THR A 70 -13.46 12.39 13.70
CA THR A 70 -12.49 12.23 14.80
C THR A 70 -11.48 13.39 14.84
N GLU A 71 -10.81 13.59 15.96
CA GLU A 71 -9.75 14.61 16.07
C GLU A 71 -8.60 14.33 15.09
N LEU A 72 -8.23 13.06 14.89
CA LEU A 72 -7.27 12.65 13.87
C LEU A 72 -7.77 13.01 12.47
N GLY A 73 -9.04 12.75 12.17
CA GLY A 73 -9.66 13.06 10.89
C GLY A 73 -9.66 14.57 10.59
N LYS A 74 -9.99 15.40 11.58
CA LYS A 74 -9.96 16.88 11.45
C LYS A 74 -8.54 17.36 11.11
N LYS A 75 -7.51 16.86 11.81
CA LYS A 75 -6.11 17.20 11.55
C LYS A 75 -5.68 16.72 10.15
N ALA A 76 -5.95 15.47 9.80
CA ALA A 76 -5.58 14.91 8.52
C ALA A 76 -6.22 15.64 7.32
N LYS A 77 -7.50 16.07 7.45
CA LYS A 77 -8.23 16.76 6.40
C LYS A 77 -7.52 18.03 5.95
N ALA A 78 -6.98 18.84 6.89
CA ALA A 78 -6.29 20.07 6.59
C ALA A 78 -5.09 19.90 5.65
N PHE A 79 -4.41 18.78 5.70
CA PHE A 79 -3.30 18.43 4.81
C PHE A 79 -3.79 17.79 3.51
N MET A 80 -4.70 16.82 3.61
CA MET A 80 -5.16 16.05 2.44
C MET A 80 -5.90 16.90 1.42
N ASP A 81 -6.70 17.86 1.84
CA ASP A 81 -7.43 18.80 0.95
C ASP A 81 -6.47 19.67 0.13
N GLN A 82 -5.26 19.92 0.65
CA GLN A 82 -4.20 20.67 -0.02
C GLN A 82 -3.24 19.78 -0.83
N GLY A 83 -3.46 18.46 -0.86
CA GLY A 83 -2.58 17.49 -1.52
C GLY A 83 -1.24 17.28 -0.80
N LEU A 84 -1.14 17.69 0.47
CA LEU A 84 0.02 17.53 1.32
C LEU A 84 -0.01 16.19 2.08
N LEU A 85 1.14 15.78 2.62
CA LEU A 85 1.22 14.63 3.52
C LEU A 85 0.76 15.02 4.93
N VAL A 86 0.07 14.10 5.60
CA VAL A 86 -0.18 14.19 7.04
C VAL A 86 1.16 14.08 7.75
N PRO A 87 1.41 14.83 8.85
CA PRO A 87 2.69 14.81 9.57
C PRO A 87 3.18 13.39 9.89
N ASP A 88 4.49 13.19 9.77
CA ASP A 88 5.14 11.87 9.90
C ASP A 88 4.84 11.20 11.22
N GLU A 89 4.92 11.93 12.33
CA GLU A 89 4.66 11.44 13.69
C GLU A 89 3.27 10.80 13.78
N LEU A 90 2.22 11.52 13.34
CA LEU A 90 0.84 11.00 13.36
C LEU A 90 0.66 9.77 12.46
N THR A 91 1.36 9.75 11.32
CA THR A 91 1.25 8.65 10.37
C THR A 91 2.00 7.42 10.87
N VAL A 92 3.18 7.59 11.44
CA VAL A 92 3.99 6.52 12.03
C VAL A 92 3.23 5.85 13.17
N ASP A 93 2.73 6.63 14.15
CA ASP A 93 1.99 6.10 15.30
C ASP A 93 0.77 5.28 14.85
N LEU A 94 0.01 5.79 13.89
CA LEU A 94 -1.14 5.10 13.32
C LEU A 94 -0.76 3.76 12.70
N VAL A 95 0.32 3.71 11.93
CA VAL A 95 0.75 2.49 11.26
C VAL A 95 1.34 1.49 12.27
N MET A 96 2.13 1.96 13.24
CA MET A 96 2.70 1.08 14.27
C MET A 96 1.61 0.40 15.09
N ASP A 97 0.57 1.14 15.50
CA ASP A 97 -0.59 0.57 16.17
C ASP A 97 -1.26 -0.49 15.29
N ARG A 98 -1.51 -0.18 14.01
CA ARG A 98 -2.21 -1.08 13.08
C ARG A 98 -1.44 -2.37 12.79
N ILE A 99 -0.13 -2.32 12.56
CA ILE A 99 0.69 -3.51 12.28
C ILE A 99 0.97 -4.36 13.52
N SER A 100 0.62 -3.86 14.72
CA SER A 100 0.71 -4.62 15.97
C SER A 100 -0.51 -5.51 16.21
N GLN A 101 -1.56 -5.39 15.40
CA GLN A 101 -2.80 -6.18 15.57
C GLN A 101 -2.57 -7.64 15.17
N PRO A 102 -3.29 -8.61 15.81
CA PRO A 102 -3.08 -10.04 15.58
C PRO A 102 -3.24 -10.51 14.13
N ASP A 103 -4.07 -9.83 13.32
CA ASP A 103 -4.27 -10.15 11.92
C ASP A 103 -3.03 -9.88 11.04
N CYS A 104 -2.06 -9.09 11.55
CA CYS A 104 -0.80 -8.77 10.89
C CYS A 104 0.33 -9.77 11.16
N GLU A 105 0.14 -10.77 12.03
CA GLU A 105 1.18 -11.75 12.38
C GLU A 105 1.68 -12.58 11.18
N LYS A 106 0.81 -12.82 10.20
CA LYS A 106 1.14 -13.55 8.96
C LYS A 106 1.70 -12.65 7.85
N GLY A 107 1.92 -11.38 8.13
CA GLY A 107 2.33 -10.37 7.17
C GLY A 107 1.23 -9.35 6.87
N TYR A 108 1.56 -8.39 6.03
CA TYR A 108 0.66 -7.28 5.65
C TYR A 108 1.16 -6.56 4.41
N ILE A 109 0.28 -5.76 3.82
CA ILE A 109 0.62 -4.85 2.73
C ILE A 109 0.40 -3.42 3.20
N LEU A 110 1.44 -2.59 3.15
CA LEU A 110 1.36 -1.15 3.39
C LEU A 110 1.15 -0.41 2.07
N ASP A 111 0.05 0.34 1.98
CA ASP A 111 -0.27 1.20 0.85
C ASP A 111 -0.37 2.66 1.31
N GLY A 112 0.47 3.51 0.72
CA GLY A 112 0.57 4.91 1.10
C GLY A 112 1.38 5.17 2.38
N PHE A 113 2.17 4.21 2.83
CA PHE A 113 3.17 4.33 3.87
C PHE A 113 4.31 3.32 3.61
N PRO A 114 5.59 3.72 3.81
CA PRO A 114 6.03 5.08 4.09
C PRO A 114 5.89 6.01 2.87
N ARG A 115 5.88 7.33 3.10
CA ARG A 115 5.92 8.35 2.05
C ARG A 115 7.10 9.30 2.18
N THR A 116 7.84 9.23 3.27
CA THR A 116 9.06 10.01 3.53
C THR A 116 10.17 9.11 4.04
N ILE A 117 11.42 9.55 3.91
CA ILE A 117 12.58 8.84 4.48
C ILE A 117 12.44 8.67 5.99
N PRO A 118 12.09 9.71 6.79
CA PRO A 118 11.88 9.52 8.22
C PRO A 118 10.85 8.44 8.58
N GLN A 119 9.74 8.34 7.83
CA GLN A 119 8.76 7.27 8.02
C GLN A 119 9.37 5.88 7.74
N ALA A 120 10.17 5.75 6.69
CA ALA A 120 10.82 4.49 6.32
C ALA A 120 11.87 4.05 7.35
N GLU A 121 12.61 5.01 7.91
CA GLU A 121 13.57 4.77 8.97
C GLU A 121 12.87 4.32 10.26
N ALA A 122 11.81 5.02 10.68
CA ALA A 122 11.01 4.66 11.85
C ALA A 122 10.42 3.23 11.72
N LEU A 123 9.88 2.89 10.54
CA LEU A 123 9.39 1.53 10.25
C LEU A 123 10.53 0.50 10.35
N THR A 124 11.67 0.79 9.74
CA THR A 124 12.83 -0.11 9.74
C THR A 124 13.31 -0.39 11.16
N GLU A 125 13.42 0.66 11.99
CA GLU A 125 13.85 0.54 13.39
C GLU A 125 12.84 -0.26 14.22
N ALA A 126 11.54 0.01 14.05
CA ALA A 126 10.49 -0.70 14.77
C ALA A 126 10.47 -2.21 14.45
N LEU A 127 10.65 -2.57 13.18
CA LEU A 127 10.73 -3.98 12.76
C LEU A 127 12.02 -4.64 13.24
N ALA A 128 13.16 -3.95 13.15
CA ALA A 128 14.44 -4.48 13.60
C ALA A 128 14.44 -4.85 15.10
N LYS A 129 13.74 -4.07 15.95
CA LYS A 129 13.56 -4.40 17.38
C LYS A 129 12.84 -5.73 17.61
N LYS A 130 12.07 -6.19 16.63
CA LYS A 130 11.37 -7.50 16.64
C LYS A 130 12.15 -8.60 15.89
N GLY A 131 13.33 -8.28 15.33
CA GLY A 131 14.07 -9.19 14.46
C GLY A 131 13.42 -9.37 13.08
N GLU A 132 12.64 -8.42 12.63
CA GLU A 132 11.86 -8.44 11.40
C GLU A 132 12.37 -7.38 10.41
N ALA A 133 12.00 -7.52 9.15
CA ALA A 133 12.28 -6.56 8.09
C ALA A 133 11.14 -6.55 7.06
N ILE A 134 11.15 -5.57 6.17
CA ILE A 134 10.32 -5.59 4.96
C ILE A 134 10.91 -6.60 3.97
N ASP A 135 10.05 -7.45 3.43
CA ASP A 135 10.45 -8.48 2.47
C ASP A 135 10.42 -7.97 1.03
N PHE A 136 9.42 -7.14 0.68
CA PHE A 136 9.24 -6.61 -0.67
C PHE A 136 8.79 -5.15 -0.64
N ALA A 137 9.45 -4.32 -1.45
CA ALA A 137 8.99 -2.98 -1.82
C ALA A 137 8.67 -3.00 -3.32
N ILE A 138 7.37 -2.93 -3.66
CA ILE A 138 6.89 -3.01 -5.05
C ILE A 138 6.60 -1.59 -5.53
N ASP A 139 7.40 -1.11 -6.47
CA ASP A 139 7.20 0.17 -7.13
C ASP A 139 6.36 -0.03 -8.41
N VAL A 140 5.17 0.57 -8.41
CA VAL A 140 4.28 0.59 -9.58
C VAL A 140 4.56 1.87 -10.36
N ASP A 141 5.44 1.77 -11.36
CA ASP A 141 5.90 2.91 -12.14
C ASP A 141 4.90 3.31 -13.23
N VAL A 142 4.51 4.57 -13.23
CA VAL A 142 3.56 5.15 -14.20
C VAL A 142 3.96 6.61 -14.48
N PRO A 143 4.11 7.01 -15.75
CA PRO A 143 4.39 8.39 -16.13
C PRO A 143 3.30 9.38 -15.68
N ASP A 144 3.71 10.60 -15.32
CA ASP A 144 2.83 11.63 -14.74
C ASP A 144 1.63 11.97 -15.63
N GLU A 145 1.81 12.03 -16.96
CA GLU A 145 0.73 12.33 -17.90
C GLU A 145 -0.40 11.29 -17.83
N LYS A 146 -0.03 10.00 -17.66
CA LYS A 146 -1.01 8.93 -17.45
C LYS A 146 -1.66 9.00 -16.08
N ILE A 147 -0.91 9.43 -15.05
CA ILE A 147 -1.46 9.65 -13.70
C ILE A 147 -2.55 10.71 -13.72
N VAL A 148 -2.29 11.88 -14.32
CA VAL A 148 -3.27 12.97 -14.42
C VAL A 148 -4.55 12.49 -15.08
N THR A 149 -4.43 11.80 -16.21
CA THR A 149 -5.57 11.23 -16.93
C THR A 149 -6.36 10.22 -16.09
N ARG A 150 -5.66 9.29 -15.40
CA ARG A 150 -6.29 8.30 -14.53
C ARG A 150 -7.05 8.92 -13.36
N MET A 151 -6.47 9.94 -12.73
CA MET A 151 -7.07 10.57 -11.57
C MET A 151 -8.30 11.41 -11.93
N ALA A 152 -8.30 12.09 -13.07
CA ALA A 152 -9.47 12.80 -13.58
C ALA A 152 -10.67 11.88 -13.81
N GLY A 153 -10.43 10.64 -14.29
CA GLY A 153 -11.46 9.60 -14.51
C GLY A 153 -11.83 8.81 -13.25
N ARG A 154 -11.02 8.85 -12.20
CA ARG A 154 -11.23 8.02 -11.01
C ARG A 154 -12.50 8.39 -10.26
N ARG A 155 -13.26 7.38 -9.86
CA ARG A 155 -14.41 7.54 -8.97
C ARG A 155 -14.23 6.65 -7.74
N ALA A 156 -14.77 7.08 -6.61
CA ALA A 156 -14.70 6.34 -5.36
C ALA A 156 -16.09 6.17 -4.77
N CYS A 157 -16.37 4.99 -4.22
CA CYS A 157 -17.64 4.71 -3.56
C CYS A 157 -17.69 5.39 -2.19
N VAL A 158 -18.76 6.15 -1.92
CA VAL A 158 -18.99 6.84 -0.65
C VAL A 158 -19.17 5.88 0.54
N LYS A 159 -19.59 4.62 0.27
CA LYS A 159 -19.90 3.62 1.30
C LYS A 159 -18.73 2.68 1.56
N CYS A 160 -18.20 2.01 0.54
CA CYS A 160 -17.20 0.95 0.70
C CYS A 160 -15.78 1.38 0.31
N GLY A 161 -15.56 2.62 -0.16
CA GLY A 161 -14.24 3.13 -0.52
C GLY A 161 -13.66 2.58 -1.83
N MET A 162 -14.28 1.57 -2.46
CA MET A 162 -13.83 0.97 -3.72
C MET A 162 -13.63 2.05 -4.78
N THR A 163 -12.54 1.95 -5.53
CA THR A 163 -12.18 2.91 -6.59
C THR A 163 -12.33 2.30 -7.97
N TYR A 164 -12.78 3.12 -8.93
CA TYR A 164 -13.05 2.75 -10.31
C TYR A 164 -12.41 3.74 -11.27
N ALA A 165 -11.76 3.23 -12.32
CA ALA A 165 -11.41 4.01 -13.50
C ALA A 165 -12.60 4.10 -14.47
N ALA A 166 -13.38 2.99 -14.59
CA ALA A 166 -14.60 2.90 -15.41
C ALA A 166 -15.58 1.93 -14.71
N PRO A 167 -16.61 2.41 -14.00
CA PRO A 167 -17.61 1.57 -13.39
C PRO A 167 -18.54 0.96 -14.47
N LYS A 168 -19.10 -0.23 -14.20
CA LYS A 168 -20.06 -0.90 -15.10
C LYS A 168 -21.35 -0.11 -15.28
N LYS A 169 -21.79 0.58 -14.21
CA LYS A 169 -22.90 1.55 -14.23
C LYS A 169 -22.36 2.90 -13.83
N GLU A 170 -22.62 3.91 -14.63
CA GLU A 170 -22.21 5.27 -14.33
C GLU A 170 -22.79 5.73 -12.99
N GLY A 171 -21.93 6.30 -12.13
CA GLY A 171 -22.32 6.81 -10.83
C GLY A 171 -22.65 5.78 -9.74
N ILE A 172 -22.59 4.46 -10.02
CA ILE A 172 -23.01 3.40 -9.10
C ILE A 172 -21.87 2.40 -8.84
N CYS A 173 -21.62 2.09 -7.58
CA CYS A 173 -20.62 1.12 -7.16
C CYS A 173 -21.04 -0.32 -7.51
N ASP A 174 -20.23 -1.03 -8.28
CA ASP A 174 -20.48 -2.42 -8.68
C ASP A 174 -20.50 -3.39 -7.50
N LYS A 175 -19.82 -3.04 -6.38
CA LYS A 175 -19.69 -3.90 -5.19
C LYS A 175 -20.87 -3.76 -4.23
N CYS A 176 -21.36 -2.54 -3.99
CA CYS A 176 -22.35 -2.29 -2.93
C CYS A 176 -23.54 -1.41 -3.34
N GLY A 177 -23.63 -1.00 -4.61
CA GLY A 177 -24.74 -0.21 -5.15
C GLY A 177 -24.82 1.25 -4.68
N ALA A 178 -23.85 1.73 -3.88
CA ALA A 178 -23.85 3.11 -3.44
C ALA A 178 -23.25 4.06 -4.48
N GLU A 179 -23.43 5.36 -4.29
CA GLU A 179 -22.95 6.41 -5.17
C GLU A 179 -21.42 6.40 -5.33
N LEU A 180 -20.97 6.76 -6.53
CA LEU A 180 -19.58 7.00 -6.88
C LEU A 180 -19.35 8.50 -7.07
N ILE A 181 -18.35 9.04 -6.37
CA ILE A 181 -17.97 10.45 -6.44
C ILE A 181 -16.52 10.63 -6.87
N LEU A 182 -16.19 11.81 -7.38
CA LEU A 182 -14.82 12.27 -7.47
C LEU A 182 -14.36 12.65 -6.05
N ARG A 183 -13.19 12.17 -5.63
CA ARG A 183 -12.63 12.55 -4.34
C ARG A 183 -12.15 14.00 -4.37
N ASP A 184 -12.18 14.70 -3.25
CA ASP A 184 -11.66 16.08 -3.17
C ASP A 184 -10.17 16.15 -3.48
N ASP A 185 -9.41 15.13 -3.07
CA ASP A 185 -7.97 15.01 -3.36
C ASP A 185 -7.64 14.53 -4.79
N ASP A 186 -8.64 14.35 -5.66
CA ASP A 186 -8.49 14.01 -7.08
C ASP A 186 -8.86 15.16 -8.02
N LYS A 187 -9.12 16.34 -7.50
CA LYS A 187 -9.31 17.55 -8.32
C LYS A 187 -8.00 17.92 -9.02
N PRO A 188 -8.03 18.43 -10.26
CA PRO A 188 -6.83 18.67 -11.07
C PRO A 188 -5.73 19.47 -10.36
N GLU A 189 -6.11 20.53 -9.65
CA GLU A 189 -5.20 21.38 -8.89
C GLU A 189 -4.51 20.60 -7.75
N THR A 190 -5.27 19.74 -7.06
CA THR A 190 -4.77 18.91 -5.98
C THR A 190 -3.87 17.78 -6.51
N VAL A 191 -4.20 17.20 -7.67
CA VAL A 191 -3.40 16.15 -8.32
C VAL A 191 -2.01 16.67 -8.66
N THR A 192 -1.91 17.88 -9.25
CA THR A 192 -0.63 18.50 -9.57
C THR A 192 0.23 18.69 -8.31
N LYS A 193 -0.38 19.18 -7.24
CA LYS A 193 0.33 19.33 -5.96
C LYS A 193 0.78 17.99 -5.37
N ARG A 194 -0.05 16.97 -5.45
CA ARG A 194 0.28 15.61 -4.98
C ARG A 194 1.44 14.99 -5.76
N LEU A 195 1.52 15.22 -7.07
CA LEU A 195 2.66 14.77 -7.89
C LEU A 195 3.95 15.49 -7.49
N SER A 196 3.91 16.82 -7.29
CA SER A 196 5.06 17.58 -6.79
C SER A 196 5.56 17.03 -5.45
N VAL A 197 4.65 16.82 -4.48
CA VAL A 197 4.98 16.26 -3.17
C VAL A 197 5.51 14.82 -3.29
N TYR A 198 4.95 14.01 -4.19
CA TYR A 198 5.46 12.66 -4.46
C TYR A 198 6.90 12.69 -4.95
N HIS A 199 7.23 13.50 -5.95
CA HIS A 199 8.59 13.57 -6.49
C HIS A 199 9.60 14.08 -5.46
N GLU A 200 9.20 15.05 -4.65
CA GLU A 200 10.07 15.65 -3.64
C GLU A 200 10.31 14.72 -2.44
N GLN A 201 9.25 14.11 -1.90
CA GLN A 201 9.30 13.46 -0.59
C GLN A 201 9.22 11.92 -0.65
N THR A 202 8.49 11.37 -1.63
CA THR A 202 8.20 9.93 -1.68
C THR A 202 9.09 9.19 -2.66
N ARG A 203 9.38 9.75 -3.83
CA ARG A 203 10.24 9.13 -4.84
C ARG A 203 11.63 8.73 -4.32
N PRO A 204 12.28 9.47 -3.39
CA PRO A 204 13.54 9.04 -2.79
C PRO A 204 13.49 7.67 -2.10
N LEU A 205 12.32 7.18 -1.70
CA LEU A 205 12.16 5.84 -1.14
C LEU A 205 12.53 4.72 -2.12
N ILE A 206 12.46 4.96 -3.42
CA ILE A 206 12.87 4.00 -4.44
C ILE A 206 14.35 3.65 -4.22
N SER A 207 15.24 4.65 -4.11
CA SER A 207 16.66 4.42 -3.81
C SER A 207 16.85 3.80 -2.42
N PHE A 208 16.11 4.27 -1.42
CA PHE A 208 16.20 3.74 -0.05
C PHE A 208 15.92 2.22 0.03
N TYR A 209 14.92 1.72 -0.69
CA TYR A 209 14.62 0.28 -0.73
C TYR A 209 15.45 -0.49 -1.74
N ALA A 210 15.97 0.16 -2.79
CA ALA A 210 16.97 -0.43 -3.69
C ALA A 210 18.27 -0.76 -2.94
N ASP A 211 18.76 0.14 -2.10
CA ASP A 211 19.96 -0.05 -1.27
C ASP A 211 19.77 -1.19 -0.25
N LYS A 212 18.54 -1.47 0.15
CA LYS A 212 18.18 -2.62 1.01
C LYS A 212 17.96 -3.93 0.23
N HIS A 213 18.08 -3.91 -1.09
CA HIS A 213 17.92 -5.06 -2.00
C HIS A 213 16.52 -5.72 -1.93
N VAL A 214 15.48 -4.96 -1.59
CA VAL A 214 14.08 -5.42 -1.51
C VAL A 214 13.16 -4.72 -2.50
N LEU A 215 13.69 -3.82 -3.35
CA LEU A 215 12.93 -3.08 -4.36
C LEU A 215 12.71 -3.92 -5.62
N TYR A 216 11.47 -3.92 -6.11
CA TYR A 216 11.07 -4.46 -7.39
C TYR A 216 10.16 -3.47 -8.11
N THR A 217 10.48 -3.13 -9.36
CA THR A 217 9.69 -2.19 -10.16
C THR A 217 8.86 -2.95 -11.18
N VAL A 218 7.59 -2.58 -11.32
CA VAL A 218 6.66 -3.10 -12.32
C VAL A 218 6.09 -1.98 -13.18
N ASP A 219 5.91 -2.23 -14.46
CA ASP A 219 5.29 -1.28 -15.39
C ASP A 219 3.77 -1.17 -15.12
N GLY A 220 3.40 -0.13 -14.37
CA GLY A 220 2.01 0.16 -14.03
C GLY A 220 1.19 0.74 -15.19
N THR A 221 1.76 0.90 -16.39
CA THR A 221 1.01 1.34 -17.59
C THR A 221 0.25 0.21 -18.25
N GLN A 222 0.60 -1.03 -17.95
CA GLN A 222 -0.06 -2.24 -18.44
C GLN A 222 -1.49 -2.36 -17.87
N ASN A 223 -2.25 -3.32 -18.40
CA ASN A 223 -3.58 -3.58 -17.84
C ASN A 223 -3.47 -4.18 -16.43
N MET A 224 -4.56 -4.10 -15.69
CA MET A 224 -4.60 -4.49 -14.25
C MET A 224 -4.17 -5.94 -14.01
N GLU A 225 -4.50 -6.86 -14.94
CA GLU A 225 -4.16 -8.28 -14.83
C GLU A 225 -2.66 -8.52 -15.02
N GLN A 226 -2.08 -7.94 -16.07
CA GLN A 226 -0.64 -8.04 -16.36
C GLN A 226 0.21 -7.49 -15.23
N VAL A 227 -0.18 -6.34 -14.63
CA VAL A 227 0.50 -5.79 -13.45
C VAL A 227 0.41 -6.77 -12.27
N PHE A 228 -0.76 -7.36 -12.04
CA PHE A 228 -0.96 -8.33 -10.97
C PHE A 228 -0.10 -9.60 -11.16
N GLU A 229 -0.05 -10.14 -12.38
CA GLU A 229 0.79 -11.29 -12.73
C GLU A 229 2.28 -10.98 -12.52
N ALA A 230 2.74 -9.79 -12.95
CA ALA A 230 4.12 -9.36 -12.71
C ALA A 230 4.47 -9.31 -11.23
N ILE A 231 3.58 -8.74 -10.39
CA ILE A 231 3.78 -8.68 -8.95
C ILE A 231 3.77 -10.07 -8.32
N THR A 232 2.80 -10.93 -8.68
CA THR A 232 2.72 -12.27 -8.10
C THR A 232 3.93 -13.13 -8.46
N LYS A 233 4.49 -12.97 -9.66
CA LYS A 233 5.75 -13.62 -10.05
C LYS A 233 6.93 -13.18 -9.17
N ILE A 234 7.00 -11.91 -8.79
CA ILE A 234 8.02 -11.40 -7.86
C ILE A 234 7.84 -12.02 -6.47
N LEU A 235 6.59 -12.14 -6.01
CA LEU A 235 6.26 -12.67 -4.69
C LEU A 235 6.42 -14.20 -4.58
N GLY A 236 6.72 -14.89 -5.68
CA GLY A 236 7.04 -16.33 -5.67
C GLY A 236 5.82 -17.24 -5.80
N ALA A 237 4.78 -16.82 -6.50
CA ALA A 237 3.59 -17.62 -6.83
C ALA A 237 3.65 -18.15 -8.25
#